data_502bab54f6e5cd1933e2753e6fcfd7dc
#
_entry.id   502bab54f6e5cd1933e2753e6fcfd7dc
#
_cell.length_a   1.000
_cell.length_b   1.000
_cell.length_c   1.000
_cell.angle_alpha   90.00
_cell.angle_beta   90.00
_cell.angle_gamma   90.00
#
_symmetry.space_group_name_H-M   'P 1'
#
loop_
_entity.id
_entity.type
_entity.pdbx_description
1 polymer ?
#
loop_
_entity_poly.entity_id
_entity_poly.type
_entity_poly.pdbx_seq_one_letter_code
_entity_poly.pdbx_strand_id
1 'polypeptide(L)'
;ARPNPLRYRITATPETPAGIYEVCAQTRLGLTAPRSFVVSHFPEKNHGTNHSPETAETLPLDSIVNGHADNTAIDHYKIALAQGQTVHLHCQAQVIDSRLDPTLVLLSPDGHELARDNDHSTHNRDASITFKAPTAGTYLIKIHDVTFSGGVEHPYRLIAATTAVPDIDTSF
;
A
#
# COMPACT_ATOMS: atom_id res chain seq x y z
N ALA A 1 21.83 0.62 -26.04
CA ALA A 1 21.98 0.60 -24.57
C ALA A 1 22.32 -0.82 -24.14
N ARG A 2 23.30 -1.01 -23.26
CA ARG A 2 23.58 -2.34 -22.68
C ARG A 2 22.37 -2.74 -21.80
N PRO A 3 21.89 -3.99 -21.89
CA PRO A 3 20.86 -4.47 -20.99
C PRO A 3 21.33 -4.34 -19.55
N ASN A 4 20.53 -3.75 -18.66
CA ASN A 4 20.83 -3.79 -17.23
C ASN A 4 20.46 -5.19 -16.72
N PRO A 5 21.43 -6.04 -16.31
CA PRO A 5 21.17 -7.44 -15.95
C PRO A 5 20.34 -7.59 -14.66
N LEU A 6 20.05 -6.49 -13.96
CA LEU A 6 19.28 -6.47 -12.72
C LEU A 6 17.85 -5.92 -12.91
N ARG A 7 17.47 -5.60 -14.15
CA ARG A 7 16.13 -5.11 -14.45
C ARG A 7 15.40 -6.02 -15.41
N TYR A 8 14.23 -6.43 -15.03
CA TYR A 8 13.32 -7.24 -15.83
C TYR A 8 12.05 -6.43 -16.08
N ARG A 9 11.48 -6.56 -17.26
CA ARG A 9 10.14 -6.04 -17.57
C ARG A 9 9.16 -7.21 -17.51
N ILE A 10 8.19 -7.10 -16.63
CA ILE A 10 7.06 -8.03 -16.55
C ILE A 10 5.88 -7.36 -17.22
N THR A 11 5.15 -8.11 -18.02
CA THR A 11 3.92 -7.62 -18.68
C THR A 11 2.80 -8.60 -18.35
N ALA A 12 1.74 -8.07 -17.74
CA ALA A 12 0.49 -8.79 -17.57
C ALA A 12 -0.44 -8.45 -18.74
N THR A 13 -1.24 -9.42 -19.20
CA THR A 13 -2.29 -9.17 -20.18
C THR A 13 -3.52 -8.58 -19.50
N PRO A 14 -4.42 -7.90 -20.24
CA PRO A 14 -5.65 -7.35 -19.64
C PRO A 14 -6.55 -8.39 -18.97
N GLU A 15 -6.42 -9.66 -19.38
CA GLU A 15 -7.20 -10.78 -18.86
C GLU A 15 -6.55 -11.42 -17.62
N THR A 16 -5.34 -11.00 -17.25
CA THR A 16 -4.67 -11.52 -16.05
C THR A 16 -5.51 -11.15 -14.81
N PRO A 17 -5.96 -12.13 -14.02
CA PRO A 17 -6.75 -11.84 -12.83
C PRO A 17 -5.97 -10.94 -11.85
N ALA A 18 -6.67 -10.09 -11.11
CA ALA A 18 -6.06 -9.38 -9.99
C ALA A 18 -5.61 -10.38 -8.92
N GLY A 19 -4.43 -10.18 -8.35
CA GLY A 19 -3.87 -11.10 -7.35
C GLY A 19 -2.38 -10.93 -7.16
N ILE A 20 -1.82 -11.75 -6.27
CA ILE A 20 -0.37 -11.84 -6.05
C ILE A 20 0.17 -13.04 -6.81
N TYR A 21 1.26 -12.82 -7.50
CA TYR A 21 1.97 -13.81 -8.31
C TYR A 21 3.41 -13.93 -7.85
N GLU A 22 3.95 -15.12 -7.87
CA GLU A 22 5.38 -15.32 -7.65
C GLU A 22 6.14 -15.30 -8.98
N VAL A 23 7.20 -14.51 -9.04
CA VAL A 23 8.06 -14.38 -10.22
C VAL A 23 9.47 -14.85 -9.90
N CYS A 24 9.96 -15.82 -10.66
CA CYS A 24 11.34 -16.30 -10.60
C CYS A 24 12.07 -15.99 -11.91
N ALA A 25 13.35 -15.63 -11.83
CA ALA A 25 14.21 -15.55 -13.01
C ALA A 25 15.02 -16.85 -13.16
N GLN A 26 15.02 -17.43 -14.38
CA GLN A 26 15.90 -18.54 -14.72
C GLN A 26 17.26 -18.01 -15.13
N THR A 27 18.31 -18.51 -14.46
CA THR A 27 19.71 -18.17 -14.73
C THR A 27 20.49 -19.43 -15.11
N ARG A 28 21.74 -19.26 -15.51
CA ARG A 28 22.63 -20.40 -15.75
C ARG A 28 22.94 -21.24 -14.48
N LEU A 29 22.73 -20.66 -13.29
CA LEU A 29 22.95 -21.31 -12.00
C LEU A 29 21.66 -21.92 -11.41
N GLY A 30 20.52 -21.77 -12.07
CA GLY A 30 19.22 -22.23 -11.61
C GLY A 30 18.19 -21.11 -11.51
N LEU A 31 17.10 -21.37 -10.80
CA LEU A 31 16.06 -20.36 -10.51
C LEU A 31 16.49 -19.46 -9.34
N THR A 32 16.12 -18.19 -9.43
CA THR A 32 16.23 -17.28 -8.28
C THR A 32 15.18 -17.62 -7.22
N ALA A 33 15.33 -17.07 -6.01
CA ALA A 33 14.22 -17.02 -5.07
C ALA A 33 13.02 -16.29 -5.72
N PRO A 34 11.78 -16.71 -5.43
CA PRO A 34 10.59 -16.04 -5.91
C PRO A 34 10.52 -14.61 -5.33
N ARG A 35 9.85 -13.73 -6.06
CA ARG A 35 9.49 -12.39 -5.64
C ARG A 35 8.02 -12.14 -5.94
N SER A 36 7.34 -11.52 -5.00
CA SER A 36 5.94 -11.18 -5.15
C SER A 36 5.74 -10.11 -6.21
N PHE A 37 4.76 -10.32 -7.08
CA PHE A 37 4.32 -9.39 -8.11
C PHE A 37 2.80 -9.26 -8.05
N VAL A 38 2.29 -8.05 -7.86
CA VAL A 38 0.85 -7.81 -7.70
C VAL A 38 0.26 -7.29 -9.00
N VAL A 39 -0.84 -7.90 -9.44
CA VAL A 39 -1.69 -7.39 -10.52
C VAL A 39 -2.95 -6.79 -9.92
N SER A 40 -3.27 -5.57 -10.29
CA SER A 40 -4.48 -4.86 -9.88
C SER A 40 -5.16 -4.20 -11.07
N HIS A 41 -6.48 -4.02 -10.99
CA HIS A 41 -7.25 -3.27 -11.97
C HIS A 41 -7.48 -1.80 -11.59
N PHE A 42 -7.08 -1.41 -10.39
CA PHE A 42 -7.12 -0.01 -9.97
C PHE A 42 -6.00 0.79 -10.61
N PRO A 43 -6.25 2.07 -10.98
CA PRO A 43 -5.20 2.96 -11.42
C PRO A 43 -4.15 3.15 -10.32
N GLU A 44 -2.88 3.10 -10.70
CA GLU A 44 -1.74 3.20 -9.80
C GLU A 44 -0.90 4.42 -10.09
N LYS A 45 -0.37 5.05 -9.04
CA LYS A 45 0.65 6.10 -9.14
C LYS A 45 1.75 5.89 -8.11
N ASN A 46 2.92 6.46 -8.37
CA ASN A 46 3.97 6.55 -7.35
C ASN A 46 3.73 7.79 -6.49
N HIS A 47 4.08 7.70 -5.21
CA HIS A 47 4.05 8.85 -4.31
C HIS A 47 5.21 9.82 -4.60
N GLY A 48 5.02 11.09 -4.21
CA GLY A 48 6.08 12.09 -4.13
C GLY A 48 6.52 12.33 -2.68
N THR A 49 7.01 13.54 -2.40
CA THR A 49 7.36 13.92 -1.02
C THR A 49 6.11 14.36 -0.26
N ASN A 50 5.71 13.60 0.75
CA ASN A 50 4.46 13.78 1.49
C ASN A 50 4.62 13.59 3.01
N HIS A 51 5.79 13.97 3.55
CA HIS A 51 6.17 13.72 4.95
C HIS A 51 5.51 14.67 5.97
N SER A 52 4.59 15.53 5.56
CA SER A 52 3.83 16.39 6.47
C SER A 52 2.36 16.52 6.04
N PRO A 53 1.46 16.91 6.96
CA PRO A 53 0.04 17.15 6.61
C PRO A 53 -0.14 18.18 5.49
N GLU A 54 0.72 19.20 5.42
CA GLU A 54 0.67 20.26 4.40
C GLU A 54 1.03 19.72 3.01
N THR A 55 1.97 18.77 2.96
CA THR A 55 2.42 18.12 1.73
C THR A 55 1.65 16.84 1.42
N ALA A 56 0.59 16.52 2.20
CA ALA A 56 -0.21 15.32 2.03
C ALA A 56 -0.74 15.18 0.60
N GLU A 57 -0.47 14.03 -0.02
CA GLU A 57 -0.94 13.74 -1.38
C GLU A 57 -2.39 13.31 -1.41
N THR A 58 -3.10 13.71 -2.47
CA THR A 58 -4.47 13.24 -2.69
C THR A 58 -4.46 11.77 -3.12
N LEU A 59 -5.19 10.93 -2.37
CA LEU A 59 -5.48 9.53 -2.68
C LEU A 59 -6.92 9.46 -3.20
N PRO A 60 -7.12 9.24 -4.50
CA PRO A 60 -8.46 9.02 -5.04
C PRO A 60 -9.06 7.71 -4.54
N LEU A 61 -10.38 7.63 -4.47
CA LEU A 61 -11.07 6.36 -4.27
C LEU A 61 -10.84 5.43 -5.46
N ASP A 62 -10.85 4.13 -5.19
CA ASP A 62 -10.62 3.06 -6.16
C ASP A 62 -9.28 3.24 -6.90
N SER A 63 -8.23 3.59 -6.14
CA SER A 63 -6.88 3.79 -6.64
C SER A 63 -5.81 3.24 -5.69
N ILE A 64 -4.59 3.15 -6.20
CA ILE A 64 -3.42 2.68 -5.46
C ILE A 64 -2.31 3.72 -5.56
N VAL A 65 -1.64 3.95 -4.44
CA VAL A 65 -0.37 4.69 -4.39
C VAL A 65 0.75 3.75 -3.98
N ASN A 66 1.81 3.70 -4.78
CA ASN A 66 3.03 2.98 -4.47
C ASN A 66 4.01 3.93 -3.78
N GLY A 67 4.45 3.60 -2.58
CA GLY A 67 5.33 4.41 -1.77
C GLY A 67 6.50 3.64 -1.17
N HIS A 68 7.36 4.36 -0.47
CA HIS A 68 8.42 3.83 0.38
C HIS A 68 8.40 4.59 1.69
N ALA A 69 8.40 3.87 2.80
CA ALA A 69 8.61 4.52 4.09
C ALA A 69 10.07 4.97 4.21
N ASP A 70 10.29 6.22 4.57
CA ASP A 70 11.62 6.76 4.86
C ASP A 70 11.92 6.70 6.36
N ASN A 71 13.24 6.62 6.71
CA ASN A 71 13.66 6.61 8.10
C ASN A 71 13.11 7.83 8.85
N THR A 72 12.49 7.60 9.99
CA THR A 72 11.92 8.61 10.88
C THR A 72 10.85 9.51 10.25
N ALA A 73 10.36 9.17 9.06
CA ALA A 73 9.32 9.91 8.37
C ALA A 73 7.93 9.28 8.56
N ILE A 74 6.93 10.08 8.30
CA ILE A 74 5.51 9.67 8.24
C ILE A 74 4.97 10.16 6.90
N ASP A 75 4.47 9.25 6.08
CA ASP A 75 3.82 9.60 4.83
C ASP A 75 2.37 10.00 5.09
N HIS A 76 1.95 11.09 4.45
CA HIS A 76 0.63 11.67 4.64
C HIS A 76 -0.16 11.66 3.31
N TYR A 77 -1.40 11.18 3.39
CA TYR A 77 -2.34 11.22 2.29
C TYR A 77 -3.65 11.85 2.75
N LYS A 78 -4.39 12.45 1.81
CA LYS A 78 -5.71 13.01 2.05
C LYS A 78 -6.73 12.37 1.12
N ILE A 79 -7.88 12.01 1.69
CA ILE A 79 -8.98 11.37 0.98
C ILE A 79 -10.28 12.14 1.25
N ALA A 80 -10.99 12.48 0.18
CA ALA A 80 -12.30 13.11 0.30
C ALA A 80 -13.40 12.04 0.38
N LEU A 81 -14.23 12.10 1.42
CA LEU A 81 -15.33 11.17 1.62
C LEU A 81 -16.64 11.94 1.78
N ALA A 82 -17.71 11.43 1.18
CA ALA A 82 -19.06 11.90 1.44
C ALA A 82 -19.58 11.33 2.77
N GLN A 83 -20.58 11.99 3.37
CA GLN A 83 -21.26 11.46 4.55
C GLN A 83 -21.87 10.08 4.25
N GLY A 84 -21.63 9.12 5.14
CA GLY A 84 -22.11 7.75 5.01
C GLY A 84 -21.31 6.88 4.04
N GLN A 85 -20.32 7.44 3.34
CA GLN A 85 -19.47 6.67 2.44
C GLN A 85 -18.54 5.76 3.21
N THR A 86 -18.44 4.52 2.76
CA THR A 86 -17.49 3.53 3.29
C THR A 86 -16.23 3.53 2.41
N VAL A 87 -15.09 3.46 3.05
CA VAL A 87 -13.79 3.24 2.40
C VAL A 87 -13.08 2.08 3.08
N HIS A 88 -12.43 1.25 2.28
CA HIS A 88 -11.51 0.20 2.71
C HIS A 88 -10.10 0.67 2.36
N LEU A 89 -9.31 0.98 3.39
CA LEU A 89 -7.90 1.33 3.27
C LEU A 89 -7.08 0.09 3.56
N HIS A 90 -6.14 -0.23 2.68
CA HIS A 90 -5.26 -1.37 2.87
C HIS A 90 -3.83 -1.00 2.49
N CYS A 91 -2.89 -1.19 3.41
CA CYS A 91 -1.47 -0.95 3.21
C CYS A 91 -0.75 -2.29 3.05
N GLN A 92 -0.52 -2.68 1.80
CA GLN A 92 0.22 -3.89 1.45
C GLN A 92 1.72 -3.64 1.58
N ALA A 93 2.39 -4.41 2.41
CA ALA A 93 3.84 -4.40 2.62
C ALA A 93 4.38 -5.84 2.67
N GLN A 94 3.97 -6.66 3.62
CA GLN A 94 4.45 -8.03 3.76
C GLN A 94 4.17 -8.86 2.50
N VAL A 95 2.97 -8.73 1.93
CA VAL A 95 2.55 -9.47 0.73
C VAL A 95 3.36 -9.13 -0.53
N ILE A 96 4.15 -8.05 -0.51
CA ILE A 96 5.06 -7.64 -1.60
C ILE A 96 6.54 -7.76 -1.21
N ASP A 97 6.88 -8.62 -0.27
CA ASP A 97 8.24 -8.87 0.22
C ASP A 97 8.91 -7.64 0.85
N SER A 98 8.14 -6.67 1.34
CA SER A 98 8.67 -5.49 2.03
C SER A 98 9.12 -5.81 3.44
N ARG A 99 10.12 -5.05 3.92
CA ARG A 99 10.51 -5.04 5.34
C ARG A 99 9.67 -4.11 6.19
N LEU A 100 8.83 -3.31 5.58
CA LEU A 100 7.93 -2.41 6.29
C LEU A 100 6.96 -3.21 7.15
N ASP A 101 6.84 -2.80 8.40
CA ASP A 101 5.79 -3.18 9.34
C ASP A 101 4.85 -1.97 9.48
N PRO A 102 3.79 -1.87 8.65
CA PRO A 102 3.08 -0.62 8.48
C PRO A 102 2.15 -0.32 9.64
N THR A 103 2.23 0.89 10.16
CA THR A 103 1.18 1.50 10.97
C THR A 103 0.36 2.42 10.08
N LEU A 104 -0.93 2.10 9.93
CA LEU A 104 -1.91 2.88 9.19
C LEU A 104 -2.81 3.63 10.17
N VAL A 105 -2.94 4.95 10.02
CA VAL A 105 -3.75 5.80 10.90
C VAL A 105 -4.68 6.65 10.06
N LEU A 106 -5.95 6.70 10.43
CA LEU A 106 -6.95 7.59 9.84
C LEU A 106 -7.31 8.71 10.83
N LEU A 107 -7.23 9.95 10.37
CA LEU A 107 -7.61 11.14 11.14
C LEU A 107 -8.82 11.82 10.52
N SER A 108 -9.62 12.44 11.39
CA SER A 108 -10.72 13.32 11.00
C SER A 108 -10.20 14.63 10.34
N PRO A 109 -11.07 15.43 9.70
CA PRO A 109 -10.69 16.72 9.12
C PRO A 109 -10.11 17.72 10.13
N ASP A 110 -10.44 17.58 11.41
CA ASP A 110 -9.93 18.39 12.53
C ASP A 110 -8.72 17.76 13.26
N GLY A 111 -8.18 16.65 12.72
CA GLY A 111 -6.93 16.04 13.14
C GLY A 111 -7.03 15.02 14.28
N HIS A 112 -8.25 14.64 14.72
CA HIS A 112 -8.42 13.58 15.71
C HIS A 112 -8.27 12.20 15.11
N GLU A 113 -7.62 11.28 15.81
CA GLU A 113 -7.50 9.89 15.38
C GLU A 113 -8.86 9.19 15.45
N LEU A 114 -9.27 8.58 14.33
CA LEU A 114 -10.53 7.86 14.19
C LEU A 114 -10.33 6.34 14.16
N ALA A 115 -9.24 5.89 13.57
CA ALA A 115 -8.90 4.49 13.48
C ALA A 115 -7.37 4.33 13.32
N ARG A 116 -6.88 3.19 13.78
CA ARG A 116 -5.49 2.75 13.63
C ARG A 116 -5.45 1.24 13.43
N ASP A 117 -4.56 0.79 12.59
CA ASP A 117 -4.20 -0.61 12.46
C ASP A 117 -2.71 -0.75 12.15
N ASN A 118 -2.08 -1.81 12.67
CA ASN A 118 -0.68 -2.15 12.40
C ASN A 118 -0.48 -3.65 12.14
N ASP A 119 -1.47 -4.48 12.50
CA ASP A 119 -1.42 -5.93 12.31
C ASP A 119 -2.84 -6.41 12.02
N HIS A 120 -3.21 -6.57 10.74
CA HIS A 120 -4.55 -6.99 10.38
C HIS A 120 -4.91 -8.37 10.92
N SER A 121 -3.92 -9.25 11.06
CA SER A 121 -4.09 -10.57 11.69
C SER A 121 -2.79 -11.08 12.27
N THR A 122 -2.84 -12.14 13.09
CA THR A 122 -1.66 -12.80 13.68
C THR A 122 -0.67 -13.35 12.64
N HIS A 123 -1.07 -13.46 11.38
CA HIS A 123 -0.26 -14.02 10.30
C HIS A 123 0.04 -13.01 9.18
N ASN A 124 -0.57 -11.83 9.22
CA ASN A 124 -0.39 -10.78 8.23
C ASN A 124 -0.20 -9.42 8.91
N ARG A 125 1.00 -8.85 8.75
CA ARG A 125 1.37 -7.52 9.28
C ARG A 125 0.94 -6.37 8.40
N ASP A 126 0.29 -6.64 7.24
CA ASP A 126 -0.30 -5.58 6.44
C ASP A 126 -1.43 -4.90 7.22
N ALA A 127 -1.50 -3.58 7.15
CA ALA A 127 -2.49 -2.82 7.90
C ALA A 127 -3.76 -2.55 7.08
N SER A 128 -4.94 -2.65 7.72
CA SER A 128 -6.23 -2.47 7.04
C SER A 128 -7.23 -1.73 7.92
N ILE A 129 -7.90 -0.72 7.36
CA ILE A 129 -8.97 0.03 8.03
C ILE A 129 -10.20 0.04 7.15
N THR A 130 -11.33 -0.43 7.68
CA THR A 130 -12.64 -0.20 7.09
C THR A 130 -13.33 0.92 7.86
N PHE A 131 -13.67 2.02 7.17
CA PHE A 131 -14.23 3.20 7.81
C PHE A 131 -15.45 3.72 7.05
N LYS A 132 -16.50 4.07 7.80
CA LYS A 132 -17.68 4.76 7.28
C LYS A 132 -17.70 6.20 7.77
N ALA A 133 -17.61 7.15 6.85
CA ALA A 133 -17.50 8.57 7.16
C ALA A 133 -18.78 9.11 7.84
N PRO A 134 -18.73 9.60 9.07
CA PRO A 134 -19.90 10.17 9.75
C PRO A 134 -20.32 11.51 9.15
N THR A 135 -19.37 12.25 8.57
CA THR A 135 -19.57 13.55 7.93
C THR A 135 -18.81 13.61 6.62
N ALA A 136 -19.29 14.42 5.67
CA ALA A 136 -18.51 14.73 4.48
C ALA A 136 -17.28 15.56 4.86
N GLY A 137 -16.11 15.24 4.25
CA GLY A 137 -14.88 15.99 4.52
C GLY A 137 -13.65 15.37 3.91
N THR A 138 -12.51 16.04 4.13
CA THR A 138 -11.19 15.54 3.75
C THR A 138 -10.53 14.93 4.99
N TYR A 139 -10.34 13.63 4.96
CA TYR A 139 -9.68 12.85 6.01
C TYR A 139 -8.20 12.73 5.71
N LEU A 140 -7.37 12.64 6.77
CA LEU A 140 -5.94 12.47 6.64
C LEU A 140 -5.55 11.03 6.99
N ILE A 141 -4.68 10.44 6.17
CA ILE A 141 -4.13 9.11 6.37
C ILE A 141 -2.64 9.28 6.65
N LYS A 142 -2.13 8.53 7.64
CA LYS A 142 -0.70 8.44 7.95
C LYS A 142 -0.23 7.02 7.77
N ILE A 143 0.98 6.86 7.21
CA ILE A 143 1.68 5.59 7.11
C ILE A 143 3.10 5.78 7.62
N HIS A 144 3.54 4.89 8.50
CA HIS A 144 4.92 4.78 8.94
C HIS A 144 5.22 3.35 9.37
N ASP A 145 6.49 3.00 9.45
CA ASP A 145 6.92 1.75 10.05
C ASP A 145 6.69 1.79 11.58
N VAL A 146 6.33 0.67 12.19
CA VAL A 146 6.06 0.57 13.64
C VAL A 146 7.25 1.03 14.48
N THR A 147 8.47 0.87 13.96
CA THR A 147 9.73 1.33 14.60
C THR A 147 10.31 2.59 13.96
N PHE A 148 9.60 3.21 13.01
CA PHE A 148 10.08 4.31 12.19
C PHE A 148 11.32 4.00 11.36
N SER A 149 11.53 2.73 11.02
CA SER A 149 12.52 2.29 10.04
C SER A 149 12.05 2.63 8.63
N GLY A 150 12.98 2.70 7.68
CA GLY A 150 12.62 3.01 6.29
C GLY A 150 13.77 2.81 5.32
N GLY A 151 13.50 3.11 4.06
CA GLY A 151 14.47 3.03 2.96
C GLY A 151 14.00 2.13 1.82
N VAL A 152 14.90 1.84 0.88
CA VAL A 152 14.60 1.14 -0.38
C VAL A 152 13.96 -0.25 -0.20
N GLU A 153 14.11 -0.88 0.96
CA GLU A 153 13.54 -2.19 1.29
C GLU A 153 12.20 -2.09 2.05
N HIS A 154 11.65 -0.88 2.17
CA HIS A 154 10.38 -0.61 2.84
C HIS A 154 9.30 -0.06 1.87
N PRO A 155 9.12 -0.67 0.67
CA PRO A 155 8.03 -0.26 -0.21
C PRO A 155 6.68 -0.62 0.39
N TYR A 156 5.63 0.12 -0.01
CA TYR A 156 4.25 -0.23 0.29
C TYR A 156 3.32 0.13 -0.88
N ARG A 157 2.13 -0.47 -0.85
CA ARG A 157 1.03 -0.12 -1.72
C ARG A 157 -0.17 0.26 -0.85
N LEU A 158 -0.56 1.52 -0.89
CA LEU A 158 -1.75 2.01 -0.21
C LEU A 158 -2.93 1.98 -1.17
N ILE A 159 -3.91 1.16 -0.85
CA ILE A 159 -5.16 0.99 -1.60
C ILE A 159 -6.26 1.74 -0.88
N ALA A 160 -7.08 2.51 -1.61
CA ALA A 160 -8.32 3.08 -1.13
C ALA A 160 -9.46 2.58 -2.01
N ALA A 161 -10.29 1.67 -1.50
CA ALA A 161 -11.36 1.04 -2.27
C ALA A 161 -12.74 1.33 -1.68
N THR A 162 -13.74 1.47 -2.55
CA THR A 162 -15.16 1.61 -2.15
C THR A 162 -15.84 0.26 -1.88
N THR A 163 -15.23 -0.83 -2.34
CA THR A 163 -15.64 -2.21 -2.07
C THR A 163 -14.56 -2.92 -1.28
N ALA A 164 -14.95 -3.90 -0.46
CA ALA A 164 -13.97 -4.67 0.29
C ALA A 164 -12.91 -5.28 -0.65
N VAL A 165 -11.65 -5.00 -0.36
CA VAL A 165 -10.52 -5.67 -1.03
C VAL A 165 -10.47 -7.08 -0.43
N PRO A 166 -10.51 -8.14 -1.24
CA PRO A 166 -10.37 -9.48 -0.71
C PRO A 166 -9.07 -9.59 0.09
N ASP A 167 -9.15 -10.16 1.30
CA ASP A 167 -7.96 -10.57 2.02
C ASP A 167 -7.23 -11.59 1.16
N ILE A 168 -6.02 -11.24 0.73
CA ILE A 168 -5.19 -12.18 0.00
C ILE A 168 -4.51 -13.01 1.07
N ASP A 169 -5.14 -14.15 1.40
CA ASP A 169 -4.58 -15.13 2.31
C ASP A 169 -3.28 -15.69 1.68
N THR A 170 -2.17 -15.44 2.35
CA THR A 170 -0.84 -15.95 1.97
C THR A 170 -0.53 -17.28 2.68
N SER A 171 -1.52 -17.94 3.28
CA SER A 171 -1.34 -19.28 3.85
C SER A 171 -1.20 -20.30 2.74
N PHE A 172 0.04 -20.68 2.46
CA PHE A 172 0.42 -21.88 1.72
C PHE A 172 0.83 -22.98 2.67
#